data_b27aaca2c3c42a0f3e6cc5a7571e05c7
#
_entry.id   b27aaca2c3c42a0f3e6cc5a7571e05c7
#
_cell.length_a   1.000
_cell.length_b   1.000
_cell.length_c   1.000
_cell.angle_alpha   90.00
_cell.angle_beta   90.00
_cell.angle_gamma   90.00
#
_symmetry.space_group_name_H-M   'P 1'
#
loop_
_entity.id
_entity.type
_entity.pdbx_description
1 polymer ?
#
loop_
_entity_poly.entity_id
_entity_poly.type
_entity_poly.pdbx_seq_one_letter_code
_entity_poly.pdbx_strand_id
1 'polypeptide(L)'
;GFEQLELEGTTTTPTEYSSFITDHPSSDNLILSGGIRKDTRDSIFFPRRGYLRRAQLVFSGPGSDLEYYKLTLRGRWYRPLGDNLTLNIRGVAGYGDGYGDLDELPFFRNYYAGGAGTVRGYGPRSLGPRTSESSDDSLGGSKRINATTELYFPVPGMVDSKDKRLSIFVDAGQVYSSSQSIDIDELRYSAGITFHWFTAVGPMSLSYAMPFNDESTDDIKKLQFTLGSSMFR
;
A
#
# COMPACT_ATOMS: atom_id res chain seq x y z
N GLY A 1 -21.78 10.49 -2.06
CA GLY A 1 -21.47 11.56 -3.01
C GLY A 1 -21.81 11.15 -4.44
N PHE A 2 -21.94 12.13 -5.32
CA PHE A 2 -22.08 11.91 -6.75
C PHE A 2 -20.68 12.13 -7.39
N GLU A 3 -20.27 11.23 -8.27
CA GLU A 3 -19.00 11.29 -8.98
C GLU A 3 -19.25 11.17 -10.48
N GLN A 4 -18.80 12.16 -11.21
CA GLN A 4 -18.80 12.16 -12.68
C GLN A 4 -17.36 11.99 -13.16
N LEU A 5 -17.11 11.06 -14.07
CA LEU A 5 -15.81 10.73 -14.62
C LEU A 5 -15.87 10.77 -16.15
N GLU A 6 -14.83 11.32 -16.74
CA GLU A 6 -14.54 11.22 -18.16
C GLU A 6 -13.19 10.53 -18.32
N LEU A 7 -13.12 9.51 -19.17
CA LEU A 7 -11.94 8.71 -19.41
C LEU A 7 -11.50 8.90 -20.86
N GLU A 8 -10.28 9.37 -21.04
CA GLU A 8 -9.65 9.50 -22.35
C GLU A 8 -8.39 8.64 -22.42
N GLY A 9 -8.29 7.83 -23.46
CA GLY A 9 -7.08 7.09 -23.79
C GLY A 9 -6.03 8.01 -24.40
N THR A 10 -4.78 7.81 -24.01
CA THR A 10 -3.61 8.49 -24.62
C THR A 10 -2.70 7.45 -25.27
N THR A 11 -1.70 7.88 -26.02
CA THR A 11 -0.70 6.99 -26.63
C THR A 11 0.12 6.18 -25.63
N THR A 12 0.07 6.54 -24.34
CA THR A 12 0.76 5.85 -23.26
C THR A 12 -0.19 5.02 -22.38
N THR A 13 -1.48 4.96 -22.73
CA THR A 13 -2.44 4.15 -22.00
C THR A 13 -2.19 2.66 -22.29
N PRO A 14 -2.00 1.82 -21.27
CA PRO A 14 -1.88 0.36 -21.45
C PRO A 14 -3.04 -0.22 -22.25
N THR A 15 -2.74 -1.14 -23.17
CA THR A 15 -3.76 -1.78 -24.01
C THR A 15 -4.83 -2.50 -23.21
N GLU A 16 -4.46 -3.02 -22.03
CA GLU A 16 -5.37 -3.69 -21.09
C GLU A 16 -6.50 -2.77 -20.60
N TYR A 17 -6.29 -1.44 -20.63
CA TYR A 17 -7.31 -0.47 -20.23
C TYR A 17 -8.11 0.10 -21.40
N SER A 18 -7.66 -0.12 -22.64
CA SER A 18 -8.24 0.51 -23.83
C SER A 18 -9.69 0.07 -24.06
N SER A 19 -10.01 -1.20 -23.85
CA SER A 19 -11.38 -1.71 -23.95
C SER A 19 -12.29 -1.04 -22.92
N PHE A 20 -11.83 -1.00 -21.65
CA PHE A 20 -12.60 -0.38 -20.58
C PHE A 20 -12.89 1.10 -20.86
N ILE A 21 -11.91 1.86 -21.35
CA ILE A 21 -12.07 3.29 -21.69
C ILE A 21 -13.03 3.45 -22.86
N THR A 22 -12.96 2.55 -23.86
CA THR A 22 -13.85 2.60 -25.02
C THR A 22 -15.30 2.30 -24.63
N ASP A 23 -15.50 1.33 -23.75
CA ASP A 23 -16.83 0.91 -23.31
C ASP A 23 -17.45 1.90 -22.28
N HIS A 24 -16.59 2.60 -21.53
CA HIS A 24 -16.99 3.56 -20.48
C HIS A 24 -16.29 4.91 -20.61
N PRO A 25 -16.50 5.65 -21.72
CA PRO A 25 -15.83 6.94 -21.95
C PRO A 25 -16.25 8.01 -20.94
N SER A 26 -17.48 7.92 -20.45
CA SER A 26 -18.01 8.74 -19.36
C SER A 26 -18.83 7.88 -18.41
N SER A 27 -18.88 8.26 -17.14
CA SER A 27 -19.68 7.55 -16.15
C SER A 27 -20.19 8.47 -15.04
N ASP A 28 -21.42 8.27 -14.66
CA ASP A 28 -22.09 8.91 -13.56
C ASP A 28 -22.32 7.91 -12.42
N ASN A 29 -21.71 8.15 -11.27
CA ASN A 29 -21.68 7.17 -10.20
C ASN A 29 -22.18 7.74 -8.87
N LEU A 30 -23.02 6.99 -8.18
CA LEU A 30 -23.43 7.27 -6.81
C LEU A 30 -22.49 6.55 -5.82
N ILE A 31 -21.50 7.26 -5.31
CA ILE A 31 -20.50 6.68 -4.41
C ILE A 31 -20.89 6.86 -2.95
N LEU A 32 -21.01 5.74 -2.25
CA LEU A 32 -21.13 5.66 -0.81
C LEU A 32 -19.80 5.22 -0.21
N SER A 33 -19.26 5.98 0.72
CA SER A 33 -18.04 5.61 1.43
C SER A 33 -18.25 5.69 2.93
N GLY A 34 -17.79 4.66 3.63
CA GLY A 34 -17.87 4.59 5.07
C GLY A 34 -16.63 3.96 5.65
N GLY A 35 -16.36 4.22 6.92
CA GLY A 35 -15.24 3.59 7.57
C GLY A 35 -15.26 3.76 9.08
N ILE A 36 -14.58 2.83 9.73
CA ILE A 36 -14.36 2.85 11.17
C ILE A 36 -12.86 2.91 11.45
N ARG A 37 -12.49 3.67 12.47
CA ARG A 37 -11.11 3.79 12.93
C ARG A 37 -11.07 3.72 14.45
N LYS A 38 -10.15 2.91 14.97
CA LYS A 38 -9.80 2.89 16.40
C LYS A 38 -8.31 3.09 16.55
N ASP A 39 -7.93 4.11 17.30
CA ASP A 39 -6.53 4.48 17.56
C ASP A 39 -6.32 4.57 19.07
N THR A 40 -5.43 3.72 19.59
CA THR A 40 -5.07 3.64 21.02
C THR A 40 -3.58 3.83 21.23
N ARG A 41 -2.86 4.32 20.22
CA ARG A 41 -1.41 4.54 20.31
C ARG A 41 -1.10 5.64 21.31
N ASP A 42 -0.02 5.45 22.04
CA ASP A 42 0.51 6.41 23.04
C ASP A 42 1.13 7.66 22.37
N SER A 43 1.54 7.57 21.12
CA SER A 43 2.12 8.66 20.33
C SER A 43 1.75 8.52 18.85
N ILE A 44 1.62 9.63 18.15
CA ILE A 44 1.39 9.65 16.69
C ILE A 44 2.70 9.39 15.94
N PHE A 45 3.80 10.01 16.38
CA PHE A 45 5.07 10.00 15.65
C PHE A 45 5.97 8.83 16.02
N PHE A 46 6.14 8.57 17.32
CA PHE A 46 6.97 7.48 17.83
C PHE A 46 6.18 6.60 18.80
N PRO A 47 5.15 5.90 18.32
CA PRO A 47 4.38 5.01 19.17
C PRO A 47 5.25 3.88 19.70
N ARG A 48 5.07 3.57 20.97
CA ARG A 48 5.69 2.42 21.64
C ARG A 48 4.65 1.38 22.04
N ARG A 49 3.39 1.79 22.22
CA ARG A 49 2.31 0.94 22.70
C ARG A 49 0.99 1.29 22.03
N GLY A 50 0.11 0.29 21.94
CA GLY A 50 -1.24 0.45 21.43
C GLY A 50 -1.40 -0.01 19.99
N TYR A 51 -2.53 0.31 19.39
CA TYR A 51 -2.84 -0.09 18.02
C TYR A 51 -3.63 0.98 17.27
N LEU A 52 -3.52 0.93 15.96
CA LEU A 52 -4.39 1.62 15.01
C LEU A 52 -5.05 0.57 14.12
N ARG A 53 -6.38 0.55 14.06
CA ARG A 53 -7.16 -0.27 13.14
C ARG A 53 -8.08 0.62 12.34
N ARG A 54 -8.18 0.34 11.04
CA ARG A 54 -9.08 1.05 10.13
C ARG A 54 -9.69 0.06 9.15
N ALA A 55 -11.01 0.13 9.00
CA ALA A 55 -11.73 -0.49 7.90
C ALA A 55 -12.41 0.61 7.09
N GLN A 56 -12.37 0.52 5.77
CA GLN A 56 -12.97 1.47 4.85
C GLN A 56 -13.64 0.70 3.72
N LEU A 57 -14.91 1.01 3.49
CA LEU A 57 -15.70 0.51 2.37
C LEU A 57 -16.02 1.68 1.44
N VAL A 58 -15.81 1.45 0.15
CA VAL A 58 -16.35 2.28 -0.94
C VAL A 58 -17.29 1.41 -1.73
N PHE A 59 -18.45 1.91 -2.03
CA PHE A 59 -19.50 1.20 -2.74
C PHE A 59 -20.12 2.15 -3.77
N SER A 60 -20.07 1.79 -5.04
CA SER A 60 -20.80 2.45 -6.10
C SER A 60 -22.18 1.83 -6.15
N GLY A 61 -23.20 2.63 -5.91
CA GLY A 61 -24.58 2.12 -5.70
C GLY A 61 -25.25 1.61 -6.98
N PRO A 62 -26.32 0.83 -6.86
CA PRO A 62 -27.10 0.37 -8.01
C PRO A 62 -27.62 1.55 -8.83
N GLY A 63 -27.56 1.42 -10.15
CA GLY A 63 -27.91 2.47 -11.10
C GLY A 63 -26.79 3.48 -11.36
N SER A 64 -25.58 3.23 -10.87
CA SER A 64 -24.37 3.86 -11.35
C SER A 64 -23.93 3.21 -12.65
N ASP A 65 -23.25 3.96 -13.53
CA ASP A 65 -22.67 3.38 -14.76
C ASP A 65 -21.56 2.38 -14.45
N LEU A 66 -20.82 2.59 -13.34
CA LEU A 66 -19.80 1.67 -12.86
C LEU A 66 -20.19 1.13 -11.47
N GLU A 67 -20.66 -0.09 -11.44
CA GLU A 67 -21.10 -0.76 -10.22
C GLU A 67 -19.96 -1.58 -9.60
N TYR A 68 -19.38 -1.11 -8.51
CA TYR A 68 -18.24 -1.78 -7.84
C TYR A 68 -18.23 -1.57 -6.33
N TYR A 69 -17.48 -2.40 -5.66
CA TYR A 69 -17.17 -2.20 -4.24
C TYR A 69 -15.67 -2.38 -3.96
N LYS A 70 -15.19 -1.73 -2.91
CA LYS A 70 -13.78 -1.75 -2.50
C LYS A 70 -13.67 -1.70 -0.99
N LEU A 71 -13.16 -2.78 -0.39
CA LEU A 71 -12.91 -2.91 1.04
C LEU A 71 -11.42 -2.82 1.34
N THR A 72 -11.03 -1.95 2.24
CA THR A 72 -9.63 -1.84 2.70
C THR A 72 -9.56 -1.97 4.20
N LEU A 73 -8.80 -2.95 4.68
CA LEU A 73 -8.50 -3.17 6.08
C LEU A 73 -7.04 -2.81 6.34
N ARG A 74 -6.80 -2.02 7.39
CA ARG A 74 -5.45 -1.64 7.82
C ARG A 74 -5.30 -1.84 9.32
N GLY A 75 -4.18 -2.44 9.71
CA GLY A 75 -3.83 -2.65 11.11
C GLY A 75 -2.39 -2.26 11.38
N ARG A 76 -2.16 -1.68 12.57
CA ARG A 76 -0.81 -1.46 13.13
C ARG A 76 -0.89 -1.75 14.62
N TRP A 77 0.08 -2.46 15.14
CA TRP A 77 0.19 -2.80 16.55
C TRP A 77 1.59 -2.55 17.04
N TYR A 78 1.70 -1.91 18.21
CA TYR A 78 2.96 -1.56 18.84
C TYR A 78 3.04 -2.18 20.22
N ARG A 79 4.18 -2.82 20.50
CA ARG A 79 4.46 -3.43 21.80
C ARG A 79 5.89 -3.11 22.23
N PRO A 80 6.10 -2.54 23.44
CA PRO A 80 7.43 -2.42 24.00
C PRO A 80 7.96 -3.82 24.37
N LEU A 81 9.17 -4.13 24.00
CA LEU A 81 9.90 -5.36 24.37
C LEU A 81 10.98 -5.10 25.43
N GLY A 82 10.99 -3.90 26.00
CA GLY A 82 11.92 -3.40 27.00
C GLY A 82 11.91 -1.87 26.99
N ASP A 83 12.87 -1.26 27.66
CA ASP A 83 12.89 0.20 27.81
C ASP A 83 13.14 0.91 26.49
N ASN A 84 13.94 0.32 25.62
CA ASN A 84 14.39 0.96 24.38
C ASN A 84 13.99 0.23 23.10
N LEU A 85 13.32 -0.93 23.21
CA LEU A 85 12.89 -1.72 22.06
C LEU A 85 11.38 -1.63 21.88
N THR A 86 10.94 -1.49 20.63
CA THR A 86 9.51 -1.49 20.29
C THR A 86 9.27 -2.35 19.05
N LEU A 87 8.46 -3.37 19.22
CA LEU A 87 7.96 -4.18 18.09
C LEU A 87 6.77 -3.47 17.46
N ASN A 88 6.78 -3.37 16.15
CA ASN A 88 5.66 -2.95 15.33
C ASN A 88 5.29 -4.06 14.35
N ILE A 89 4.02 -4.42 14.31
CA ILE A 89 3.44 -5.26 13.28
C ILE A 89 2.38 -4.44 12.57
N ARG A 90 2.45 -4.37 11.25
CA ARG A 90 1.45 -3.68 10.43
C ARG A 90 1.05 -4.52 9.23
N GLY A 91 -0.19 -4.36 8.79
CA GLY A 91 -0.70 -5.03 7.61
C GLY A 91 -1.80 -4.25 6.92
N VAL A 92 -1.96 -4.53 5.65
CA VAL A 92 -3.06 -4.04 4.82
C VAL A 92 -3.60 -5.21 4.02
N ALA A 93 -4.92 -5.38 4.05
CA ALA A 93 -5.64 -6.25 3.14
C ALA A 93 -6.65 -5.40 2.35
N GLY A 94 -6.66 -5.57 1.05
CA GLY A 94 -7.57 -4.90 0.14
C GLY A 94 -8.26 -5.90 -0.77
N TYR A 95 -9.55 -5.72 -0.97
CA TYR A 95 -10.35 -6.46 -1.93
C TYR A 95 -11.35 -5.53 -2.58
N GLY A 96 -11.46 -5.60 -3.89
CA GLY A 96 -12.47 -4.88 -4.65
C GLY A 96 -12.88 -5.68 -5.86
N ASP A 97 -14.11 -5.48 -6.32
CA ASP A 97 -14.67 -6.17 -7.48
C ASP A 97 -15.77 -5.34 -8.10
N GLY A 98 -16.09 -5.64 -9.36
CA GLY A 98 -17.31 -5.16 -9.99
C GLY A 98 -18.53 -5.99 -9.58
N TYR A 99 -19.71 -5.52 -9.93
CA TYR A 99 -20.96 -6.27 -9.86
C TYR A 99 -21.96 -5.71 -10.88
N GLY A 100 -23.10 -6.38 -11.07
CA GLY A 100 -24.06 -6.00 -12.11
C GLY A 100 -23.49 -6.25 -13.50
N ASP A 101 -23.37 -5.22 -14.29
CA ASP A 101 -22.84 -5.29 -15.66
C ASP A 101 -21.29 -5.10 -15.70
N LEU A 102 -20.65 -4.89 -14.56
CA LEU A 102 -19.23 -4.68 -14.44
C LEU A 102 -18.53 -5.92 -13.84
N ASP A 103 -17.69 -6.58 -14.64
CA ASP A 103 -17.04 -7.84 -14.27
C ASP A 103 -15.86 -7.68 -13.30
N GLU A 104 -15.26 -6.48 -13.21
CA GLU A 104 -14.07 -6.24 -12.37
C GLU A 104 -14.03 -4.84 -11.78
N LEU A 105 -13.15 -4.63 -10.82
CA LEU A 105 -12.89 -3.32 -10.24
C LEU A 105 -12.32 -2.37 -11.32
N PRO A 106 -12.89 -1.16 -11.51
CA PRO A 106 -12.34 -0.19 -12.44
C PRO A 106 -10.84 0.06 -12.18
N PHE A 107 -10.02 0.05 -13.23
CA PHE A 107 -8.55 0.11 -13.13
C PHE A 107 -8.04 1.31 -12.31
N PHE A 108 -8.70 2.46 -12.39
CA PHE A 108 -8.35 3.66 -11.62
C PHE A 108 -8.66 3.52 -10.12
N ARG A 109 -9.36 2.47 -9.72
CA ARG A 109 -9.59 2.06 -8.32
C ARG A 109 -8.65 0.97 -7.84
N ASN A 110 -7.79 0.44 -8.70
CA ASN A 110 -6.86 -0.64 -8.38
C ASN A 110 -6.01 -0.33 -7.14
N TYR A 111 -5.62 -1.40 -6.46
CA TYR A 111 -4.60 -1.35 -5.43
C TYR A 111 -3.21 -1.45 -6.04
N TYR A 112 -2.24 -0.86 -5.37
CA TYR A 112 -0.83 -0.93 -5.73
C TYR A 112 0.02 -1.26 -4.52
N ALA A 113 1.13 -1.96 -4.72
CA ALA A 113 2.14 -2.23 -3.72
C ALA A 113 3.56 -2.04 -4.31
N GLY A 114 4.57 -2.05 -3.46
CA GLY A 114 5.94 -1.67 -3.76
C GLY A 114 6.27 -0.31 -3.17
N GLY A 115 7.54 -0.13 -2.82
CA GLY A 115 8.07 1.10 -2.23
C GLY A 115 7.98 1.20 -0.71
N ALA A 116 8.53 2.28 -0.19
CA ALA A 116 8.74 2.51 1.24
C ALA A 116 7.50 2.42 2.13
N GLY A 117 6.31 2.60 1.56
CA GLY A 117 5.04 2.52 2.30
C GLY A 117 4.45 1.12 2.42
N THR A 118 4.98 0.13 1.69
CA THR A 118 4.40 -1.21 1.55
C THR A 118 5.43 -2.32 1.64
N VAL A 119 6.17 -2.60 0.58
CA VAL A 119 7.28 -3.56 0.54
C VAL A 119 8.52 -2.81 0.09
N ARG A 120 9.41 -2.50 1.03
CA ARG A 120 10.67 -1.79 0.76
C ARG A 120 11.60 -2.64 -0.09
N GLY A 121 12.48 -2.00 -0.84
CA GLY A 121 13.40 -2.69 -1.76
C GLY A 121 12.84 -2.88 -3.16
N TYR A 122 11.54 -2.71 -3.36
CA TYR A 122 10.88 -2.67 -4.66
C TYR A 122 10.47 -1.23 -5.01
N GLY A 123 10.39 -0.93 -6.29
CA GLY A 123 9.96 0.38 -6.79
C GLY A 123 8.57 0.78 -6.32
N PRO A 124 8.26 2.07 -6.25
CA PRO A 124 6.92 2.52 -5.88
C PRO A 124 5.87 2.00 -6.85
N ARG A 125 4.83 1.35 -6.33
CA ARG A 125 3.69 0.82 -7.10
C ARG A 125 4.09 -0.24 -8.15
N SER A 126 5.22 -0.90 -8.00
CA SER A 126 5.79 -1.80 -9.00
C SER A 126 5.38 -3.27 -8.84
N LEU A 127 4.72 -3.65 -7.75
CA LEU A 127 4.32 -5.04 -7.52
C LEU A 127 2.92 -5.33 -8.07
N GLY A 128 2.75 -6.54 -8.59
CA GLY A 128 1.50 -7.04 -9.14
C GLY A 128 1.50 -7.24 -10.65
N PRO A 129 0.32 -7.41 -11.25
CA PRO A 129 0.15 -7.56 -12.69
C PRO A 129 0.80 -6.43 -13.47
N ARG A 130 1.41 -6.76 -14.60
CA ARG A 130 2.12 -5.83 -15.48
C ARG A 130 1.46 -5.78 -16.84
N THR A 131 1.68 -4.67 -17.54
CA THR A 131 1.26 -4.56 -18.93
C THR A 131 2.06 -5.50 -19.82
N SER A 132 1.40 -6.02 -20.85
CA SER A 132 2.03 -6.87 -21.87
C SER A 132 3.01 -6.09 -22.76
N GLU A 133 2.88 -4.78 -22.83
CA GLU A 133 3.73 -3.90 -23.67
C GLU A 133 5.03 -3.49 -22.99
N SER A 134 5.05 -3.44 -21.65
CA SER A 134 6.23 -3.03 -20.88
C SER A 134 6.28 -3.81 -19.56
N SER A 135 7.41 -4.42 -19.26
CA SER A 135 7.63 -5.10 -17.99
C SER A 135 7.72 -4.11 -16.80
N ASP A 136 7.88 -2.82 -17.07
CA ASP A 136 8.15 -1.82 -16.03
C ASP A 136 6.88 -1.23 -15.41
N ASP A 137 5.74 -1.26 -16.14
CA ASP A 137 4.51 -0.64 -15.69
C ASP A 137 3.58 -1.66 -15.02
N SER A 138 3.27 -1.43 -13.73
CA SER A 138 2.29 -2.22 -13.00
C SER A 138 0.88 -1.69 -13.24
N LEU A 139 -0.01 -2.59 -13.60
CA LEU A 139 -1.44 -2.33 -13.74
C LEU A 139 -2.16 -2.20 -12.38
N GLY A 140 -1.48 -2.58 -11.28
CA GLY A 140 -2.15 -2.76 -10.01
C GLY A 140 -3.09 -3.96 -10.02
N GLY A 141 -4.08 -3.99 -9.12
CA GLY A 141 -5.06 -5.07 -9.10
C GLY A 141 -6.17 -4.88 -8.07
N SER A 142 -7.14 -5.76 -8.14
CA SER A 142 -8.34 -5.73 -7.30
C SER A 142 -8.10 -6.29 -5.88
N LYS A 143 -7.04 -7.06 -5.69
CA LYS A 143 -6.70 -7.69 -4.41
C LYS A 143 -5.29 -7.29 -3.99
N ARG A 144 -5.13 -6.97 -2.71
CA ARG A 144 -3.82 -6.60 -2.14
C ARG A 144 -3.65 -7.19 -0.77
N ILE A 145 -2.47 -7.75 -0.53
CA ILE A 145 -2.02 -8.11 0.81
C ILE A 145 -0.60 -7.59 1.02
N ASN A 146 -0.35 -6.93 2.15
CA ASN A 146 1.01 -6.66 2.59
C ASN A 146 1.10 -6.62 4.12
N ALA A 147 2.23 -7.04 4.64
CA ALA A 147 2.55 -7.07 6.05
C ALA A 147 3.98 -6.60 6.29
N THR A 148 4.22 -6.02 7.44
CA THR A 148 5.55 -5.62 7.92
C THR A 148 5.68 -6.01 9.38
N THR A 149 6.81 -6.61 9.73
CA THR A 149 7.29 -6.72 11.11
C THR A 149 8.54 -5.87 11.24
N GLU A 150 8.57 -4.96 12.23
CA GLU A 150 9.62 -3.97 12.37
C GLU A 150 9.99 -3.79 13.85
N LEU A 151 11.26 -3.89 14.16
CA LEU A 151 11.79 -3.70 15.52
C LEU A 151 12.54 -2.37 15.57
N TYR A 152 12.00 -1.43 16.34
CA TYR A 152 12.61 -0.13 16.59
C TYR A 152 13.56 -0.16 17.78
N PHE A 153 14.69 0.55 17.66
CA PHE A 153 15.68 0.74 18.71
C PHE A 153 16.37 2.11 18.58
N PRO A 154 16.97 2.64 19.65
CA PRO A 154 17.66 3.92 19.61
C PRO A 154 18.90 3.86 18.71
N VAL A 155 19.31 5.00 18.20
CA VAL A 155 20.59 5.14 17.50
C VAL A 155 21.72 4.91 18.51
N PRO A 156 22.71 4.06 18.23
CA PRO A 156 23.89 3.87 19.10
C PRO A 156 24.54 5.20 19.44
N GLY A 157 24.79 5.43 20.73
CA GLY A 157 25.33 6.70 21.24
C GLY A 157 24.30 7.82 21.40
N MET A 158 23.02 7.62 21.01
CA MET A 158 21.94 8.61 21.10
C MET A 158 20.70 8.02 21.76
N VAL A 159 20.84 7.27 22.85
CA VAL A 159 19.74 6.52 23.49
C VAL A 159 18.59 7.44 23.94
N ASP A 160 18.91 8.65 24.36
CA ASP A 160 17.93 9.64 24.83
C ASP A 160 17.29 10.47 23.71
N SER A 161 17.67 10.25 22.46
CA SER A 161 17.10 10.98 21.32
C SER A 161 15.61 10.66 21.18
N LYS A 162 14.79 11.71 21.17
CA LYS A 162 13.34 11.61 21.00
C LYS A 162 12.89 11.79 19.54
N ASP A 163 13.81 12.16 18.68
CA ASP A 163 13.56 12.52 17.28
C ASP A 163 14.18 11.54 16.28
N LYS A 164 15.07 10.64 16.75
CA LYS A 164 15.77 9.67 15.89
C LYS A 164 15.66 8.26 16.45
N ARG A 165 15.49 7.29 15.54
CA ARG A 165 15.57 5.87 15.86
C ARG A 165 15.98 5.05 14.66
N LEU A 166 16.50 3.89 14.90
CA LEU A 166 16.74 2.86 13.90
C LEU A 166 15.65 1.78 13.98
N SER A 167 15.49 1.06 12.90
CA SER A 167 14.71 -0.18 12.89
C SER A 167 15.32 -1.21 11.96
N ILE A 168 15.13 -2.48 12.30
CA ILE A 168 15.25 -3.60 11.38
C ILE A 168 13.85 -4.07 11.03
N PHE A 169 13.67 -4.56 9.80
CA PHE A 169 12.35 -4.95 9.33
C PHE A 169 12.36 -6.15 8.41
N VAL A 170 11.21 -6.77 8.31
CA VAL A 170 10.83 -7.70 7.24
C VAL A 170 9.49 -7.25 6.68
N ASP A 171 9.43 -7.07 5.37
CA ASP A 171 8.23 -6.75 4.62
C ASP A 171 7.83 -7.95 3.75
N ALA A 172 6.53 -8.13 3.56
CA ALA A 172 5.95 -9.09 2.63
C ALA A 172 4.74 -8.45 1.94
N GLY A 173 4.51 -8.74 0.67
CA GLY A 173 3.29 -8.28 0.01
C GLY A 173 3.25 -8.53 -1.47
N GLN A 174 2.02 -8.50 -2.01
CA GLN A 174 1.71 -8.64 -3.42
C GLN A 174 0.36 -8.00 -3.75
N VAL A 175 0.14 -7.79 -5.03
CA VAL A 175 -1.13 -7.35 -5.62
C VAL A 175 -1.54 -8.37 -6.68
N TYR A 176 -2.82 -8.69 -6.72
CA TYR A 176 -3.39 -9.68 -7.65
C TYR A 176 -4.54 -9.06 -8.44
N SER A 177 -4.71 -9.50 -9.69
CA SER A 177 -5.85 -9.13 -10.52
C SER A 177 -7.15 -9.78 -10.01
N SER A 178 -8.28 -9.41 -10.62
CA SER A 178 -9.59 -10.05 -10.36
C SER A 178 -9.58 -11.55 -10.66
N SER A 179 -8.90 -11.95 -11.73
CA SER A 179 -8.82 -13.36 -12.18
C SER A 179 -7.84 -14.23 -11.39
N GLN A 180 -6.86 -13.63 -10.68
CA GLN A 180 -5.88 -14.37 -9.89
C GLN A 180 -6.42 -14.71 -8.50
N SER A 181 -6.11 -15.89 -7.98
CA SER A 181 -6.24 -16.21 -6.56
C SER A 181 -5.08 -15.61 -5.76
N ILE A 182 -5.32 -15.37 -4.46
CA ILE A 182 -4.23 -14.96 -3.57
C ILE A 182 -3.34 -16.18 -3.32
N ASP A 183 -2.08 -16.09 -3.75
CA ASP A 183 -1.06 -17.11 -3.52
C ASP A 183 0.06 -16.54 -2.63
N ILE A 184 0.33 -17.22 -1.53
CA ILE A 184 1.37 -16.80 -0.58
C ILE A 184 2.78 -17.08 -1.10
N ASP A 185 2.94 -18.00 -2.05
CA ASP A 185 4.23 -18.34 -2.66
C ASP A 185 4.68 -17.24 -3.64
N GLU A 186 3.74 -16.46 -4.17
CA GLU A 186 4.00 -15.31 -5.03
C GLU A 186 4.32 -14.02 -4.26
N LEU A 187 4.24 -14.04 -2.92
CA LEU A 187 4.57 -12.85 -2.14
C LEU A 187 6.03 -12.42 -2.34
N ARG A 188 6.21 -11.14 -2.58
CA ARG A 188 7.53 -10.52 -2.57
C ARG A 188 7.92 -10.18 -1.14
N TYR A 189 9.16 -10.46 -0.79
CA TYR A 189 9.71 -10.22 0.54
C TYR A 189 10.90 -9.28 0.47
N SER A 190 11.12 -8.57 1.55
CA SER A 190 12.39 -7.85 1.77
C SER A 190 12.73 -7.77 3.25
N ALA A 191 14.00 -7.67 3.54
CA ALA A 191 14.50 -7.38 4.88
C ALA A 191 15.51 -6.24 4.82
N GLY A 192 15.64 -5.48 5.89
CA GLY A 192 16.55 -4.35 5.88
C GLY A 192 16.58 -3.54 7.16
N ILE A 193 17.19 -2.37 7.04
CA ILE A 193 17.34 -1.39 8.11
C ILE A 193 16.77 -0.05 7.67
N THR A 194 16.14 0.68 8.60
CA THR A 194 15.64 2.03 8.36
C THR A 194 16.13 2.99 9.44
N PHE A 195 16.63 4.14 9.03
CA PHE A 195 16.85 5.29 9.89
C PHE A 195 15.62 6.21 9.81
N HIS A 196 15.02 6.49 10.96
CA HIS A 196 13.89 7.39 11.10
C HIS A 196 14.33 8.67 11.81
N TRP A 197 13.99 9.79 11.26
CA TRP A 197 14.28 11.09 11.84
C TRP A 197 13.08 12.03 11.73
N PHE A 198 12.64 12.57 12.86
CA PHE A 198 11.62 13.60 12.90
C PHE A 198 12.28 14.98 12.89
N THR A 199 12.17 15.69 11.78
CA THR A 199 12.78 16.99 11.54
C THR A 199 11.77 18.12 11.65
N ALA A 200 12.24 19.37 11.66
CA ALA A 200 11.36 20.54 11.62
C ALA A 200 10.46 20.62 10.37
N VAL A 201 10.87 19.98 9.26
CA VAL A 201 10.08 19.89 8.01
C VAL A 201 9.20 18.65 7.95
N GLY A 202 9.21 17.83 8.98
CA GLY A 202 8.41 16.61 9.09
C GLY A 202 9.23 15.32 9.22
N PRO A 203 8.54 14.19 9.31
CA PRO A 203 9.18 12.89 9.44
C PRO A 203 9.92 12.50 8.16
N MET A 204 11.13 11.98 8.33
CA MET A 204 11.99 11.48 7.27
C MET A 204 12.37 10.03 7.56
N SER A 205 12.57 9.23 6.52
CA SER A 205 13.19 7.92 6.65
C SER A 205 14.11 7.61 5.49
N LEU A 206 15.19 6.92 5.79
CA LEU A 206 16.13 6.35 4.83
C LEU A 206 16.19 4.84 5.10
N SER A 207 15.79 4.05 4.13
CA SER A 207 15.76 2.59 4.22
C SER A 207 16.73 1.96 3.24
N TYR A 208 17.49 0.98 3.71
CA TYR A 208 18.20 0.05 2.86
C TYR A 208 17.56 -1.32 3.01
N ALA A 209 17.09 -1.88 1.90
CA ALA A 209 16.34 -3.13 1.84
C ALA A 209 16.98 -4.10 0.84
N MET A 210 16.99 -5.36 1.21
CA MET A 210 17.39 -6.48 0.36
C MET A 210 16.13 -7.28 0.04
N PRO A 211 15.63 -7.21 -1.21
CA PRO A 211 14.58 -8.06 -1.70
C PRO A 211 15.01 -9.52 -1.76
N PHE A 212 14.06 -10.41 -1.58
CA PHE A 212 14.19 -11.85 -1.85
C PHE A 212 12.83 -12.41 -2.28
N ASN A 213 12.83 -13.53 -2.99
CA ASN A 213 11.68 -14.01 -3.77
C ASN A 213 11.25 -13.00 -4.85
N ASP A 214 12.23 -12.32 -5.44
CA ASP A 214 12.04 -11.39 -6.55
C ASP A 214 12.09 -12.13 -7.89
N GLU A 215 11.41 -11.57 -8.88
CA GLU A 215 11.45 -12.00 -10.27
C GLU A 215 12.30 -11.04 -11.11
N SER A 216 12.77 -11.52 -12.26
CA SER A 216 13.62 -10.72 -13.16
C SER A 216 12.94 -9.45 -13.68
N THR A 217 11.62 -9.41 -13.64
CA THR A 217 10.80 -8.27 -14.05
C THR A 217 10.55 -7.27 -12.92
N ASP A 218 10.93 -7.59 -11.68
CA ASP A 218 10.68 -6.69 -10.55
C ASP A 218 11.60 -5.46 -10.58
N ASP A 219 11.02 -4.27 -10.39
CA ASP A 219 11.78 -3.02 -10.25
C ASP A 219 12.42 -2.97 -8.85
N ILE A 220 13.73 -3.23 -8.77
CA ILE A 220 14.47 -3.28 -7.51
C ILE A 220 15.06 -1.92 -7.17
N LYS A 221 14.67 -1.37 -5.99
CA LYS A 221 15.19 -0.11 -5.44
C LYS A 221 15.61 -0.29 -3.99
N LYS A 222 16.85 -0.77 -3.79
CA LYS A 222 17.37 -1.13 -2.45
C LYS A 222 17.47 0.06 -1.50
N LEU A 223 17.78 1.25 -1.99
CA LEU A 223 17.85 2.47 -1.18
C LEU A 223 16.62 3.34 -1.43
N GLN A 224 15.89 3.67 -0.36
CA GLN A 224 14.65 4.42 -0.45
C GLN A 224 14.60 5.52 0.59
N PHE A 225 14.29 6.73 0.14
CA PHE A 225 14.09 7.90 0.97
C PHE A 225 12.61 8.29 1.01
N THR A 226 12.13 8.69 2.17
CA THR A 226 10.76 9.17 2.35
C THR A 226 10.75 10.45 3.17
N LEU A 227 10.00 11.44 2.73
CA LEU A 227 9.74 12.68 3.43
C LEU A 227 8.23 12.86 3.63
N GLY A 228 7.82 13.27 4.83
CA GLY A 228 6.44 13.59 5.13
C GLY A 228 5.60 12.44 5.69
N SER A 229 4.29 12.63 5.74
CA SER A 229 3.33 11.78 6.45
C SER A 229 3.05 10.42 5.83
N SER A 230 3.66 10.06 4.71
CA SER A 230 3.48 8.75 4.07
C SER A 230 3.90 7.58 4.98
N MET A 231 4.77 7.83 5.95
CA MET A 231 5.16 6.85 6.98
C MET A 231 4.03 6.48 7.96
N PHE A 232 3.02 7.34 8.09
CA PHE A 232 1.97 7.20 9.11
C PHE A 232 0.58 6.90 8.54
N ARG A 233 0.45 6.82 7.21
CA ARG A 233 -0.78 6.46 6.50
C ARG A 233 -1.07 4.99 6.47
#